data_7535d8fe1124c1d7b85547ecf77b564f
#
_entry.id   7535d8fe1124c1d7b85547ecf77b564f
#
_cell.length_a   1.000
_cell.length_b   1.000
_cell.length_c   1.000
_cell.angle_alpha   90.00
_cell.angle_beta   90.00
_cell.angle_gamma   90.00
#
_symmetry.space_group_name_H-M   'P 1'
#
loop_
_entity.id
_entity.type
_entity.pdbx_description
1 polymer ?
#
loop_
_entity_poly.entity_id
_entity_poly.type
_entity_poly.pdbx_seq_one_letter_code
_entity_poly.pdbx_strand_id
1 'polypeptide(L)'
;INIERPGRGVTVSAMGINGAQLSQWSKWRPGMWEDLAQTKADLIILAYGTNEAFSGNLDISSTEQTWRNYIRQIKNTLPNAGILILGAPESLKTAYGSCGNRPVLLSEIQQMQQRVARDEKIMFWSWQDAMGGACSMKNWMAQGLAAKDGVHFSAQGYETAADKLADSLIRFAQ
;
A
#
# COMPACT_ATOMS: atom_id res chain seq x y z
N ILE A 1 21.29 4.88 -13.19
CA ILE A 1 21.96 6.19 -13.03
C ILE A 1 20.97 7.05 -12.28
N ASN A 2 21.33 7.48 -11.07
CA ASN A 2 20.57 8.46 -10.30
C ASN A 2 21.13 9.85 -10.61
N ILE A 3 20.28 10.76 -11.03
CA ILE A 3 20.66 12.15 -11.27
C ILE A 3 19.99 12.96 -10.16
N GLU A 4 20.78 13.41 -9.19
CA GLU A 4 20.30 14.20 -8.06
C GLU A 4 20.67 15.69 -8.30
N ARG A 5 19.73 16.57 -7.98
CA ARG A 5 20.01 18.02 -7.93
C ARG A 5 20.60 18.38 -6.57
N PRO A 6 21.61 19.26 -6.52
CA PRO A 6 22.07 19.79 -5.24
C PRO A 6 20.94 20.61 -4.58
N GLY A 7 20.60 20.30 -3.33
CA GLY A 7 19.57 20.99 -2.56
C GLY A 7 18.68 20.05 -1.77
N ARG A 8 17.68 20.61 -1.09
CA ARG A 8 16.65 19.84 -0.39
C ARG A 8 15.68 19.23 -1.41
N GLY A 9 15.34 17.96 -1.24
CA GLY A 9 14.43 17.26 -2.14
C GLY A 9 14.07 15.88 -1.61
N VAL A 10 13.24 15.17 -2.38
CA VAL A 10 12.83 13.80 -2.11
C VAL A 10 13.19 12.95 -3.32
N THR A 11 13.84 11.82 -3.08
CA THR A 11 14.06 10.77 -4.11
C THR A 11 13.07 9.66 -3.85
N VAL A 12 12.34 9.26 -4.89
CA VAL A 12 11.38 8.16 -4.81
C VAL A 12 11.83 7.01 -5.70
N SER A 13 11.92 5.82 -5.12
CA SER A 13 12.18 4.58 -5.84
C SER A 13 10.96 3.67 -5.72
N ALA A 14 10.48 3.14 -6.84
CA ALA A 14 9.36 2.20 -6.85
C ALA A 14 9.86 0.79 -7.20
N MET A 15 9.51 -0.18 -6.37
CA MET A 15 9.77 -1.60 -6.60
C MET A 15 8.44 -2.33 -6.60
N GLY A 16 7.82 -2.43 -7.77
CA GLY A 16 6.51 -3.04 -7.94
C GLY A 16 6.49 -4.06 -9.08
N ILE A 17 5.71 -5.11 -8.88
CA ILE A 17 5.37 -6.11 -9.90
C ILE A 17 3.85 -6.19 -9.95
N ASN A 18 3.27 -6.13 -11.14
CA ASN A 18 1.83 -6.26 -11.32
C ASN A 18 1.32 -7.57 -10.73
N GLY A 19 0.23 -7.50 -9.98
CA GLY A 19 -0.38 -8.67 -9.34
C GLY A 19 0.35 -9.17 -8.10
N ALA A 20 1.41 -8.48 -7.64
CA ALA A 20 2.20 -8.94 -6.51
C ALA A 20 1.43 -8.87 -5.18
N GLN A 21 1.64 -9.87 -4.34
CA GLN A 21 1.32 -9.90 -2.91
C GLN A 21 2.61 -9.74 -2.11
N LEU A 22 2.52 -9.23 -0.89
CA LEU A 22 3.70 -9.06 -0.04
C LEU A 22 4.44 -10.39 0.22
N SER A 23 3.71 -11.51 0.30
CA SER A 23 4.29 -12.85 0.46
C SER A 23 5.28 -13.23 -0.64
N GLN A 24 5.19 -12.62 -1.82
CA GLN A 24 6.08 -12.92 -2.94
C GLN A 24 7.49 -12.36 -2.76
N TRP A 25 7.76 -11.54 -1.72
CA TRP A 25 9.12 -11.15 -1.37
C TRP A 25 10.02 -12.36 -1.06
N SER A 26 9.44 -13.49 -0.66
CA SER A 26 10.18 -14.75 -0.52
C SER A 26 10.83 -15.25 -1.81
N LYS A 27 10.38 -14.76 -2.97
CA LYS A 27 10.90 -15.13 -4.30
C LYS A 27 12.00 -14.18 -4.79
N TRP A 28 12.32 -13.13 -4.04
CA TRP A 28 13.38 -12.22 -4.42
C TRP A 28 14.75 -12.90 -4.29
N ARG A 29 15.70 -12.43 -5.11
CA ARG A 29 17.04 -13.00 -5.12
C ARG A 29 17.73 -12.88 -3.75
N PRO A 30 18.66 -13.79 -3.44
CA PRO A 30 19.57 -13.60 -2.32
C PRO A 30 20.29 -12.23 -2.45
N GLY A 31 20.46 -11.53 -1.34
CA GLY A 31 21.08 -10.20 -1.31
C GLY A 31 20.10 -9.03 -1.36
N MET A 32 18.79 -9.28 -1.44
CA MET A 32 17.77 -8.23 -1.47
C MET A 32 17.83 -7.30 -0.23
N TRP A 33 18.07 -7.87 0.94
CA TRP A 33 18.16 -7.09 2.19
C TRP A 33 19.41 -6.22 2.23
N GLU A 34 20.52 -6.72 1.71
CA GLU A 34 21.76 -5.97 1.54
C GLU A 34 21.58 -4.83 0.52
N ASP A 35 20.89 -5.08 -0.58
CA ASP A 35 20.55 -4.04 -1.56
C ASP A 35 19.64 -2.97 -0.93
N LEU A 36 18.63 -3.39 -0.16
CA LEU A 36 17.74 -2.49 0.54
C LEU A 36 18.53 -1.62 1.55
N ALA A 37 19.44 -2.20 2.30
CA ALA A 37 20.31 -1.48 3.23
C ALA A 37 21.12 -0.37 2.54
N GLN A 38 21.62 -0.65 1.33
CA GLN A 38 22.40 0.31 0.54
C GLN A 38 21.59 1.51 0.06
N THR A 39 20.26 1.39 -0.02
CA THR A 39 19.41 2.53 -0.42
C THR A 39 19.43 3.65 0.61
N LYS A 40 19.71 3.34 1.88
CA LYS A 40 19.66 4.29 3.03
C LYS A 40 18.34 5.06 3.05
N ALA A 41 17.24 4.41 2.68
CA ALA A 41 15.93 5.04 2.60
C ALA A 41 15.50 5.55 3.98
N ASP A 42 14.94 6.76 4.02
CA ASP A 42 14.38 7.37 5.23
C ASP A 42 12.94 6.89 5.49
N LEU A 43 12.26 6.42 4.45
CA LEU A 43 10.88 5.93 4.52
C LEU A 43 10.69 4.73 3.58
N ILE A 44 10.12 3.66 4.10
CA ILE A 44 9.65 2.50 3.34
C ILE A 44 8.13 2.50 3.31
N ILE A 45 7.55 2.49 2.12
CA ILE A 45 6.09 2.45 1.93
C ILE A 45 5.69 1.06 1.42
N LEU A 46 4.82 0.38 2.15
CA LEU A 46 4.25 -0.91 1.80
C LEU A 46 2.85 -0.71 1.21
N ALA A 47 2.75 -0.77 -0.12
CA ALA A 47 1.51 -0.58 -0.87
C ALA A 47 1.00 -1.92 -1.44
N TYR A 48 0.52 -2.80 -0.57
CA TYR A 48 -0.01 -4.12 -0.87
C TYR A 48 -1.42 -4.27 -0.28
N GLY A 49 -2.07 -5.39 -0.54
CA GLY A 49 -3.37 -5.73 0.05
C GLY A 49 -4.47 -5.94 -0.98
N THR A 50 -4.45 -5.24 -2.12
CA THR A 50 -5.45 -5.43 -3.18
C THR A 50 -5.40 -6.86 -3.73
N ASN A 51 -4.22 -7.34 -4.11
CA ASN A 51 -4.08 -8.69 -4.67
C ASN A 51 -4.34 -9.78 -3.63
N GLU A 52 -4.01 -9.53 -2.37
CA GLU A 52 -4.38 -10.38 -1.25
C GLU A 52 -5.91 -10.47 -1.12
N ALA A 53 -6.62 -9.35 -1.21
CA ALA A 53 -8.07 -9.29 -1.10
C ALA A 53 -8.80 -10.06 -2.22
N PHE A 54 -8.21 -10.13 -3.41
CA PHE A 54 -8.74 -10.89 -4.55
C PHE A 54 -8.40 -12.38 -4.50
N SER A 55 -7.49 -12.80 -3.64
CA SER A 55 -7.05 -14.20 -3.49
C SER A 55 -8.05 -14.96 -2.62
N GLY A 56 -9.04 -15.59 -3.22
CA GLY A 56 -10.20 -16.18 -2.52
C GLY A 56 -9.92 -17.24 -1.44
N ASN A 57 -8.69 -17.74 -1.34
CA ASN A 57 -8.28 -18.81 -0.41
C ASN A 57 -7.17 -18.37 0.56
N LEU A 58 -7.01 -17.07 0.78
CA LEU A 58 -5.94 -16.55 1.62
C LEU A 58 -6.27 -16.78 3.10
N ASP A 59 -5.33 -17.35 3.84
CA ASP A 59 -5.36 -17.40 5.29
C ASP A 59 -4.87 -16.06 5.85
N ILE A 60 -5.78 -15.32 6.49
CA ILE A 60 -5.48 -13.99 7.06
C ILE A 60 -4.44 -14.07 8.17
N SER A 61 -4.47 -15.11 9.01
CA SER A 61 -3.52 -15.26 10.12
C SER A 61 -2.10 -15.48 9.61
N SER A 62 -1.93 -16.36 8.64
CA SER A 62 -0.63 -16.61 7.97
C SER A 62 -0.15 -15.36 7.22
N THR A 63 -1.07 -14.65 6.57
CA THR A 63 -0.76 -13.39 5.88
C THR A 63 -0.29 -12.33 6.87
N GLU A 64 -0.98 -12.16 7.99
CA GLU A 64 -0.60 -11.22 9.04
C GLU A 64 0.79 -11.53 9.60
N GLN A 65 1.08 -12.83 9.86
CA GLN A 65 2.40 -13.25 10.31
C GLN A 65 3.50 -12.92 9.28
N THR A 66 3.22 -13.10 8.00
CA THR A 66 4.13 -12.75 6.90
C THR A 66 4.41 -11.24 6.88
N TRP A 67 3.38 -10.40 7.01
CA TRP A 67 3.53 -8.94 7.10
C TRP A 67 4.40 -8.52 8.28
N ARG A 68 4.15 -9.09 9.47
CA ARG A 68 4.94 -8.81 10.68
C ARG A 68 6.40 -9.21 10.51
N ASN A 69 6.65 -10.37 9.92
CA ASN A 69 8.03 -10.84 9.68
C ASN A 69 8.79 -9.89 8.75
N TYR A 70 8.21 -9.46 7.64
CA TYR A 70 8.87 -8.53 6.71
C TYR A 70 9.06 -7.14 7.33
N ILE A 71 8.10 -6.63 8.09
CA ILE A 71 8.25 -5.36 8.80
C ILE A 71 9.42 -5.43 9.79
N ARG A 72 9.56 -6.51 10.54
CA ARG A 72 10.70 -6.69 11.47
C ARG A 72 12.02 -6.81 10.73
N GLN A 73 12.05 -7.47 9.58
CA GLN A 73 13.24 -7.51 8.73
C GLN A 73 13.60 -6.12 8.18
N ILE A 74 12.63 -5.31 7.76
CA ILE A 74 12.87 -3.92 7.35
C ILE A 74 13.46 -3.12 8.51
N LYS A 75 12.89 -3.22 9.73
CA LYS A 75 13.40 -2.54 10.91
C LYS A 75 14.85 -2.93 11.24
N ASN A 76 15.19 -4.21 11.07
CA ASN A 76 16.55 -4.69 11.27
C ASN A 76 17.52 -4.19 10.19
N THR A 77 17.05 -4.09 8.96
CA THR A 77 17.86 -3.67 7.80
C THR A 77 18.07 -2.15 7.74
N LEU A 78 17.04 -1.39 8.08
CA LEU A 78 17.01 0.07 8.06
C LEU A 78 16.44 0.60 9.39
N PRO A 79 17.19 0.53 10.49
CA PRO A 79 16.67 0.81 11.84
C PRO A 79 16.20 2.25 12.06
N ASN A 80 16.65 3.19 11.23
CA ASN A 80 16.26 4.60 11.30
C ASN A 80 15.16 4.98 10.31
N ALA A 81 14.75 4.07 9.43
CA ALA A 81 13.70 4.35 8.45
C ALA A 81 12.31 4.31 9.08
N GLY A 82 11.47 5.27 8.74
CA GLY A 82 10.04 5.15 8.94
C GLY A 82 9.45 4.03 8.08
N ILE A 83 8.38 3.39 8.56
CA ILE A 83 7.63 2.41 7.76
C ILE A 83 6.18 2.87 7.72
N LEU A 84 5.61 2.91 6.52
CA LEU A 84 4.22 3.27 6.28
C LEU A 84 3.51 2.15 5.55
N ILE A 85 2.38 1.68 6.07
CA ILE A 85 1.45 0.84 5.32
C ILE A 85 0.41 1.75 4.65
N LEU A 86 0.31 1.67 3.32
CA LEU A 86 -0.88 2.15 2.61
C LEU A 86 -1.92 1.03 2.66
N GLY A 87 -3.00 1.27 3.40
CA GLY A 87 -4.11 0.31 3.47
C GLY A 87 -4.70 0.06 2.09
N ALA A 88 -5.10 -1.17 1.82
CA ALA A 88 -5.68 -1.54 0.53
C ALA A 88 -6.85 -0.60 0.17
N PRO A 89 -6.86 0.00 -1.03
CA PRO A 89 -7.92 0.89 -1.47
C PRO A 89 -9.24 0.16 -1.62
N GLU A 90 -10.33 0.91 -1.73
CA GLU A 90 -11.59 0.35 -2.15
C GLU A 90 -11.46 -0.27 -3.55
N SER A 91 -11.99 -1.45 -3.75
CA SER A 91 -11.94 -2.17 -5.01
C SER A 91 -13.16 -3.08 -5.20
N LEU A 92 -13.49 -3.40 -6.44
CA LEU A 92 -14.68 -4.16 -6.81
C LEU A 92 -14.33 -5.35 -7.70
N LYS A 93 -14.98 -6.48 -7.48
CA LYS A 93 -15.04 -7.59 -8.45
C LYS A 93 -16.00 -7.28 -9.60
N THR A 94 -17.11 -6.63 -9.29
CA THR A 94 -18.10 -6.15 -10.27
C THR A 94 -18.74 -4.86 -9.78
N ALA A 95 -19.14 -3.99 -10.71
CA ALA A 95 -19.81 -2.74 -10.40
C ALA A 95 -21.34 -2.88 -10.20
N TYR A 96 -21.85 -4.10 -10.12
CA TYR A 96 -23.28 -4.36 -9.96
C TYR A 96 -23.79 -3.95 -8.56
N GLY A 97 -25.01 -3.40 -8.50
CA GLY A 97 -25.61 -2.92 -7.26
C GLY A 97 -25.15 -1.51 -6.86
N SER A 98 -25.71 -0.98 -5.78
CA SER A 98 -25.44 0.40 -5.32
C SER A 98 -23.98 0.63 -4.92
N CYS A 99 -23.38 -0.34 -4.22
CA CYS A 99 -22.03 -0.29 -3.71
C CYS A 99 -21.00 -1.04 -4.60
N GLY A 100 -21.47 -1.90 -5.52
CA GLY A 100 -20.67 -2.88 -6.22
C GLY A 100 -20.34 -4.10 -5.34
N ASN A 101 -19.81 -5.16 -5.95
CA ASN A 101 -19.37 -6.37 -5.24
C ASN A 101 -17.88 -6.25 -4.91
N ARG A 102 -17.57 -6.08 -3.65
CA ARG A 102 -16.19 -6.03 -3.13
C ARG A 102 -15.55 -7.43 -3.10
N PRO A 103 -14.23 -7.55 -3.20
CA PRO A 103 -13.54 -8.79 -2.86
C PRO A 103 -13.90 -9.22 -1.44
N VAL A 104 -14.13 -10.52 -1.25
CA VAL A 104 -14.60 -11.06 0.05
C VAL A 104 -13.65 -10.71 1.19
N LEU A 105 -12.33 -10.76 0.93
CA LEU A 105 -11.31 -10.53 1.95
C LEU A 105 -10.90 -9.06 2.10
N LEU A 106 -11.45 -8.12 1.31
CA LEU A 106 -10.97 -6.73 1.33
C LEU A 106 -11.05 -6.10 2.72
N SER A 107 -12.18 -6.24 3.39
CA SER A 107 -12.37 -5.69 4.74
C SER A 107 -11.44 -6.34 5.77
N GLU A 108 -11.23 -7.65 5.68
CA GLU A 108 -10.34 -8.38 6.58
C GLU A 108 -8.88 -8.00 6.37
N ILE A 109 -8.45 -7.82 5.11
CA ILE A 109 -7.11 -7.34 4.78
C ILE A 109 -6.89 -5.92 5.31
N GLN A 110 -7.83 -5.00 5.09
CA GLN A 110 -7.73 -3.63 5.61
C GLN A 110 -7.61 -3.61 7.13
N GLN A 111 -8.43 -4.38 7.83
CA GLN A 111 -8.37 -4.50 9.29
C GLN A 111 -7.06 -5.14 9.76
N MET A 112 -6.58 -6.17 9.07
CA MET A 112 -5.29 -6.80 9.36
C MET A 112 -4.15 -5.81 9.21
N GLN A 113 -4.09 -5.05 8.10
CA GLN A 113 -3.07 -4.03 7.87
C GLN A 113 -3.06 -2.97 8.98
N GLN A 114 -4.24 -2.52 9.41
CA GLN A 114 -4.39 -1.55 10.51
C GLN A 114 -3.90 -2.13 11.85
N ARG A 115 -4.25 -3.40 12.17
CA ARG A 115 -3.74 -4.08 13.38
C ARG A 115 -2.23 -4.22 13.34
N VAL A 116 -1.68 -4.67 12.22
CA VAL A 116 -0.24 -4.83 12.06
C VAL A 116 0.47 -3.49 12.26
N ALA A 117 0.00 -2.41 11.65
CA ALA A 117 0.61 -1.10 11.81
C ALA A 117 0.60 -0.63 13.26
N ARG A 118 -0.54 -0.75 13.94
CA ARG A 118 -0.67 -0.40 15.36
C ARG A 118 0.27 -1.21 16.25
N ASP A 119 0.27 -2.53 16.10
CA ASP A 119 1.00 -3.43 16.99
C ASP A 119 2.52 -3.37 16.73
N GLU A 120 2.93 -3.19 15.49
CA GLU A 120 4.33 -2.98 15.10
C GLU A 120 4.78 -1.51 15.30
N LYS A 121 3.89 -0.61 15.75
CA LYS A 121 4.17 0.82 15.99
C LYS A 121 4.77 1.52 14.78
N ILE A 122 4.14 1.33 13.61
CA ILE A 122 4.49 1.96 12.35
C ILE A 122 3.32 2.79 11.83
N MET A 123 3.57 3.63 10.83
CA MET A 123 2.54 4.48 10.25
C MET A 123 1.54 3.67 9.42
N PHE A 124 0.29 4.13 9.43
CA PHE A 124 -0.79 3.62 8.60
C PHE A 124 -1.55 4.78 7.95
N TRP A 125 -1.82 4.66 6.66
CA TRP A 125 -2.67 5.57 5.93
C TRP A 125 -3.80 4.80 5.24
N SER A 126 -5.04 5.14 5.57
CA SER A 126 -6.21 4.49 5.00
C SER A 126 -6.50 5.07 3.61
N TRP A 127 -6.13 4.34 2.57
CA TRP A 127 -6.49 4.73 1.21
C TRP A 127 -8.01 4.70 1.02
N GLN A 128 -8.71 3.72 1.61
CA GLN A 128 -10.16 3.65 1.57
C GLN A 128 -10.81 4.93 2.13
N ASP A 129 -10.35 5.42 3.29
CA ASP A 129 -10.90 6.65 3.87
C ASP A 129 -10.57 7.88 3.01
N ALA A 130 -9.39 7.93 2.43
CA ALA A 130 -9.00 8.99 1.49
C ALA A 130 -9.86 9.00 0.21
N MET A 131 -10.41 7.86 -0.19
CA MET A 131 -11.38 7.73 -1.29
C MET A 131 -12.79 8.19 -0.91
N GLY A 132 -13.10 8.30 0.39
CA GLY A 132 -14.44 8.62 0.91
C GLY A 132 -15.11 7.45 1.64
N GLY A 133 -14.34 6.44 2.05
CA GLY A 133 -14.80 5.29 2.81
C GLY A 133 -15.30 4.13 1.97
N ALA A 134 -16.02 3.23 2.62
CA ALA A 134 -16.62 2.07 1.96
C ALA A 134 -17.57 2.50 0.83
N CYS A 135 -17.64 1.70 -0.24
CA CYS A 135 -18.46 1.96 -1.43
C CYS A 135 -17.99 3.15 -2.30
N SER A 136 -16.87 3.76 -2.00
CA SER A 136 -16.38 4.94 -2.73
C SER A 136 -15.91 4.64 -4.16
N MET A 137 -15.56 3.39 -4.48
CA MET A 137 -15.01 3.03 -5.79
C MET A 137 -15.95 3.42 -6.95
N LYS A 138 -17.26 3.20 -6.82
CA LYS A 138 -18.22 3.59 -7.88
C LYS A 138 -18.24 5.10 -8.12
N ASN A 139 -18.09 5.87 -7.06
CA ASN A 139 -18.00 7.33 -7.16
C ASN A 139 -16.71 7.76 -7.89
N TRP A 140 -15.60 7.10 -7.57
CA TRP A 140 -14.33 7.32 -8.24
C TRP A 140 -14.38 6.94 -9.72
N MET A 141 -15.04 5.83 -10.06
CA MET A 141 -15.30 5.44 -11.46
C MET A 141 -16.15 6.50 -12.19
N ALA A 142 -17.22 6.99 -11.56
CA ALA A 142 -18.11 7.99 -12.15
C ALA A 142 -17.40 9.34 -12.37
N GLN A 143 -16.42 9.68 -11.55
CA GLN A 143 -15.59 10.88 -11.67
C GLN A 143 -14.38 10.70 -12.61
N GLY A 144 -14.19 9.54 -13.21
CA GLY A 144 -13.04 9.24 -14.05
C GLY A 144 -11.73 9.05 -13.29
N LEU A 145 -11.79 8.93 -11.95
CA LEU A 145 -10.62 8.69 -11.10
C LEU A 145 -10.24 7.22 -11.02
N ALA A 146 -11.14 6.31 -11.36
CA ALA A 146 -10.88 4.87 -11.40
C ALA A 146 -11.29 4.28 -12.75
N ALA A 147 -10.61 3.21 -13.14
CA ALA A 147 -10.89 2.45 -14.35
C ALA A 147 -12.21 1.68 -14.24
N LYS A 148 -12.76 1.26 -15.38
CA LYS A 148 -14.01 0.51 -15.44
C LYS A 148 -13.95 -0.88 -14.80
N ASP A 149 -12.75 -1.39 -14.56
CA ASP A 149 -12.55 -2.67 -13.90
C ASP A 149 -12.81 -2.64 -12.37
N GLY A 150 -12.93 -1.43 -11.80
CA GLY A 150 -13.17 -1.23 -10.38
C GLY A 150 -11.97 -1.56 -9.49
N VAL A 151 -10.77 -1.67 -10.05
CA VAL A 151 -9.54 -2.04 -9.33
C VAL A 151 -8.44 -0.99 -9.54
N HIS A 152 -8.17 -0.64 -10.80
CA HIS A 152 -7.11 0.30 -11.15
C HIS A 152 -7.62 1.74 -11.15
N PHE A 153 -6.71 2.67 -10.87
CA PHE A 153 -7.01 4.10 -10.93
C PHE A 153 -6.54 4.70 -12.26
N SER A 154 -7.17 5.78 -12.67
CA SER A 154 -6.64 6.63 -13.75
C SER A 154 -5.40 7.40 -13.25
N ALA A 155 -4.66 8.02 -14.17
CA ALA A 155 -3.55 8.90 -13.79
C ALA A 155 -4.02 9.97 -12.81
N GLN A 156 -5.14 10.62 -13.08
CA GLN A 156 -5.75 11.62 -12.20
C GLN A 156 -6.16 11.02 -10.83
N GLY A 157 -6.64 9.77 -10.81
CA GLY A 157 -6.96 9.08 -9.55
C GLY A 157 -5.73 8.81 -8.69
N TYR A 158 -4.64 8.38 -9.30
CA TYR A 158 -3.36 8.23 -8.58
C TYR A 158 -2.81 9.56 -8.09
N GLU A 159 -2.86 10.63 -8.89
CA GLU A 159 -2.48 11.99 -8.49
C GLU A 159 -3.32 12.47 -7.30
N THR A 160 -4.64 12.32 -7.38
CA THR A 160 -5.55 12.70 -6.29
C THR A 160 -5.23 11.95 -4.99
N ALA A 161 -4.92 10.66 -5.07
CA ALA A 161 -4.53 9.87 -3.90
C ALA A 161 -3.16 10.29 -3.37
N ALA A 162 -2.20 10.57 -4.27
CA ALA A 162 -0.85 11.02 -3.91
C ALA A 162 -0.88 12.38 -3.20
N ASP A 163 -1.67 13.34 -3.67
CA ASP A 163 -1.83 14.66 -3.02
C ASP A 163 -2.38 14.49 -1.60
N LYS A 164 -3.41 13.67 -1.41
CA LYS A 164 -3.99 13.39 -0.08
C LYS A 164 -2.98 12.72 0.86
N LEU A 165 -2.16 11.81 0.33
CA LEU A 165 -1.08 11.18 1.10
C LEU A 165 0.00 12.19 1.47
N ALA A 166 0.44 13.01 0.52
CA ALA A 166 1.44 14.05 0.75
C ALA A 166 0.97 15.05 1.81
N ASP A 167 -0.27 15.53 1.73
CA ASP A 167 -0.87 16.41 2.74
C ASP A 167 -0.91 15.75 4.12
N SER A 168 -1.16 14.44 4.18
CA SER A 168 -1.17 13.70 5.45
C SER A 168 0.23 13.59 6.04
N LEU A 169 1.25 13.29 5.20
CA LEU A 169 2.65 13.21 5.63
C LEU A 169 3.19 14.56 6.09
N ILE A 170 2.87 15.64 5.38
CA ILE A 170 3.28 17.01 5.75
C ILE A 170 2.69 17.39 7.12
N ARG A 171 1.40 17.11 7.35
CA ARG A 171 0.75 17.38 8.64
C ARG A 171 1.31 16.56 9.79
N PHE A 172 1.74 15.34 9.51
CA PHE A 172 2.37 14.46 10.50
C PHE A 172 3.79 14.94 10.89
N ALA A 173 4.49 15.63 9.98
CA ALA A 173 5.86 16.11 10.18
C ALA A 173 5.92 17.50 10.88
N GLN A 174 4.80 18.17 11.09
CA GLN A 174 4.66 19.43 11.82
C GLN A 174 4.41 19.20 13.31
#